data_300152a6ced812f69cfe7b83817cd727
#
_entry.id   300152a6ced812f69cfe7b83817cd727
#
_cell.length_a   1.000
_cell.length_b   1.000
_cell.length_c   1.000
_cell.angle_alpha   90.00
_cell.angle_beta   90.00
_cell.angle_gamma   90.00
#
_symmetry.space_group_name_H-M   'P 1'
#
loop_
_entity.id
_entity.type
_entity.pdbx_description
1 polymer ?
#
loop_
_entity_poly.entity_id
_entity_poly.type
_entity_poly.pdbx_seq_one_letter_code
_entity_poly.pdbx_strand_id
1 'polypeptide(L)'
;RGLGDVYKRQGEIPVLGYDENDNQIINLKSGYDPVHPFEGRDPRFYVSILYHGAQWQGRAVDVSPTGLDNINIGGVPRVNYFTRKYLWEQHNLTTGSGNSYRRFAIIRLAELYLNYAEALNEAEGPTAEVYNAVNKIRRRAQLLDLPANLTKDEMRNKIRQERRVE
;
A
#
# COMPACT_ATOMS: atom_id res chain seq x y z
N ARG A 1 -13.12 -4.64 -4.54
CA ARG A 1 -11.79 -5.30 -4.70
C ARG A 1 -10.77 -4.18 -4.76
N GLY A 2 -10.05 -3.89 -3.75
CA GLY A 2 -9.16 -2.81 -3.98
C GLY A 2 -8.16 -2.58 -2.88
N LEU A 3 -8.38 -2.04 -1.79
CA LEU A 3 -7.39 -1.55 -0.84
C LEU A 3 -7.03 -2.55 0.28
N GLY A 4 -7.65 -3.72 0.30
CA GLY A 4 -7.32 -4.82 1.21
C GLY A 4 -5.93 -5.41 1.01
N ASP A 5 -5.32 -5.13 -0.13
CA ASP A 5 -4.02 -5.69 -0.52
C ASP A 5 -2.80 -4.89 -0.02
N VAL A 6 -3.00 -3.81 0.71
CA VAL A 6 -1.88 -3.06 1.27
C VAL A 6 -1.35 -3.80 2.50
N TYR A 7 -0.13 -4.23 2.40
CA TYR A 7 0.54 -5.16 3.30
C TYR A 7 0.57 -4.74 4.76
N LYS A 8 0.62 -5.71 5.64
CA LYS A 8 1.11 -5.56 7.01
C LYS A 8 2.62 -5.32 7.01
N ARG A 9 3.13 -4.79 8.11
CA ARG A 9 4.55 -4.42 8.35
C ARG A 9 5.57 -5.50 7.95
N GLN A 10 5.14 -6.76 7.81
CA GLN A 10 5.98 -7.89 7.40
C GLN A 10 6.00 -8.11 5.87
N GLY A 11 5.25 -7.33 5.09
CA GLY A 11 5.17 -7.49 3.64
C GLY A 11 4.32 -8.68 3.19
N GLU A 12 3.42 -9.19 4.04
CA GLU A 12 2.50 -10.27 3.72
C GLU A 12 1.12 -9.75 3.32
N ILE A 13 0.49 -10.40 2.34
CA ILE A 13 -0.88 -10.07 1.90
C ILE A 13 -1.85 -10.41 3.03
N PRO A 14 -2.69 -9.46 3.51
CA PRO A 14 -3.58 -9.69 4.63
C PRO A 14 -4.77 -10.61 4.30
N VAL A 15 -5.26 -10.58 3.07
CA VAL A 15 -6.42 -11.36 2.62
C VAL A 15 -6.01 -12.21 1.43
N LEU A 16 -6.13 -13.53 1.55
CA LEU A 16 -5.77 -14.50 0.51
C LEU A 16 -6.86 -14.64 -0.57
N GLY A 17 -8.10 -14.34 -0.22
CA GLY A 17 -9.26 -14.46 -1.10
C GLY A 17 -10.56 -14.31 -0.32
N TYR A 18 -11.64 -14.80 -0.91
CA TYR A 18 -12.97 -14.81 -0.30
C TYR A 18 -13.52 -16.23 -0.41
N ASP A 19 -14.26 -16.64 0.61
CA ASP A 19 -14.99 -17.93 0.61
C ASP A 19 -16.29 -17.85 -0.21
N GLU A 20 -17.05 -18.94 -0.24
CA GLU A 20 -18.31 -19.06 -0.96
C GLU A 20 -19.41 -18.10 -0.44
N ASN A 21 -19.24 -17.59 0.79
CA ASN A 21 -20.14 -16.65 1.45
C ASN A 21 -19.63 -15.20 1.42
N ASP A 22 -18.62 -14.90 0.58
CA ASP A 22 -17.97 -13.59 0.47
C ASP A 22 -17.21 -13.13 1.74
N ASN A 23 -16.90 -14.05 2.68
CA ASN A 23 -16.07 -13.71 3.82
C ASN A 23 -14.59 -13.73 3.44
N GLN A 24 -13.82 -12.83 4.05
CA GLN A 24 -12.39 -12.73 3.81
C GLN A 24 -11.63 -13.95 4.36
N ILE A 25 -10.83 -14.60 3.52
CA ILE A 25 -9.86 -15.62 3.93
C ILE A 25 -8.61 -14.91 4.43
N ILE A 26 -8.46 -14.82 5.75
CA ILE A 26 -7.38 -14.08 6.39
C ILE A 26 -6.07 -14.87 6.33
N ASN A 27 -5.00 -14.19 5.92
CA ASN A 27 -3.64 -14.73 6.03
C ASN A 27 -3.12 -14.55 7.46
N LEU A 28 -3.16 -15.61 8.24
CA LEU A 28 -2.71 -15.58 9.64
C LEU A 28 -1.23 -15.15 9.77
N LYS A 29 -0.38 -15.42 8.77
CA LYS A 29 1.03 -15.01 8.77
C LYS A 29 1.19 -13.48 8.63
N SER A 30 0.19 -12.79 8.11
CA SER A 30 0.23 -11.33 7.96
C SER A 30 0.04 -10.58 9.28
N GLY A 31 -0.47 -11.22 10.31
CA GLY A 31 -0.90 -10.57 11.55
C GLY A 31 -2.03 -9.55 11.34
N TYR A 32 -2.82 -9.69 10.27
CA TYR A 32 -3.97 -8.83 10.02
C TYR A 32 -5.10 -9.11 10.99
N ASP A 33 -5.64 -8.06 11.59
CA ASP A 33 -6.82 -8.10 12.42
C ASP A 33 -7.99 -7.41 11.69
N PRO A 34 -9.08 -8.14 11.36
CA PRO A 34 -10.25 -7.56 10.72
C PRO A 34 -10.99 -6.54 11.58
N VAL A 35 -10.86 -6.63 12.92
CA VAL A 35 -11.48 -5.69 13.86
C VAL A 35 -10.73 -4.35 13.86
N HIS A 36 -9.39 -4.41 13.70
CA HIS A 36 -8.50 -3.24 13.61
C HIS A 36 -7.79 -3.19 12.25
N PRO A 37 -8.53 -3.01 11.14
CA PRO A 37 -8.03 -3.24 9.79
C PRO A 37 -6.92 -2.28 9.37
N PHE A 38 -6.78 -1.16 10.06
CA PHE A 38 -5.79 -0.12 9.73
C PHE A 38 -4.53 -0.17 10.58
N GLU A 39 -4.49 -1.01 11.62
CA GLU A 39 -3.34 -1.12 12.50
C GLU A 39 -2.23 -2.02 11.93
N GLY A 40 -0.98 -1.65 12.21
CA GLY A 40 0.19 -2.43 11.82
C GLY A 40 0.33 -2.63 10.30
N ARG A 41 -0.19 -1.72 9.49
CA ARG A 41 -0.03 -1.75 8.03
C ARG A 41 1.38 -1.32 7.62
N ASP A 42 1.72 -1.58 6.35
CA ASP A 42 2.91 -1.04 5.72
C ASP A 42 2.95 0.48 5.89
N PRO A 43 4.08 1.09 6.28
CA PRO A 43 4.18 2.54 6.44
C PRO A 43 3.72 3.35 5.21
N ARG A 44 3.87 2.78 4.01
CA ARG A 44 3.40 3.41 2.76
C ARG A 44 1.88 3.54 2.69
N PHE A 45 1.13 2.69 3.43
CA PHE A 45 -0.32 2.83 3.55
C PHE A 45 -0.70 4.19 4.13
N TYR A 46 -0.10 4.56 5.26
CA TYR A 46 -0.45 5.78 5.99
C TYR A 46 -0.07 7.08 5.25
N VAL A 47 0.93 7.01 4.37
CA VAL A 47 1.32 8.18 3.55
C VAL A 47 0.58 8.25 2.20
N SER A 48 -0.11 7.19 1.82
CA SER A 48 -0.77 7.10 0.51
C SER A 48 -2.29 7.16 0.59
N ILE A 49 -2.87 6.73 1.71
CA ILE A 49 -4.31 6.50 1.86
C ILE A 49 -4.83 7.25 3.08
N LEU A 50 -5.99 7.89 2.93
CA LEU A 50 -6.82 8.38 4.03
C LEU A 50 -7.92 7.34 4.28
N TYR A 51 -8.10 7.00 5.54
CA TYR A 51 -9.06 6.01 6.02
C TYR A 51 -9.81 6.56 7.24
N HIS A 52 -10.83 5.88 7.70
CA HIS A 52 -11.58 6.28 8.88
C HIS A 52 -10.66 6.45 10.10
N GLY A 53 -10.71 7.62 10.73
CA GLY A 53 -9.85 7.99 11.86
C GLY A 53 -8.48 8.58 11.48
N ALA A 54 -8.06 8.54 10.20
CA ALA A 54 -6.81 9.17 9.77
C ALA A 54 -6.87 10.69 9.98
N GLN A 55 -5.78 11.27 10.49
CA GLN A 55 -5.68 12.73 10.65
C GLN A 55 -5.42 13.41 9.32
N TRP A 56 -6.24 14.39 8.98
CA TRP A 56 -6.14 15.20 7.78
C TRP A 56 -6.65 16.61 7.99
N GLN A 57 -5.85 17.62 7.67
CA GLN A 57 -6.21 19.03 7.80
C GLN A 57 -6.78 19.41 9.18
N GLY A 58 -6.16 18.89 10.25
CA GLY A 58 -6.51 19.22 11.63
C GLY A 58 -7.72 18.48 12.21
N ARG A 59 -8.30 17.53 11.49
CA ARG A 59 -9.39 16.67 11.97
C ARG A 59 -9.22 15.22 11.58
N ALA A 60 -9.93 14.33 12.26
CA ALA A 60 -10.04 12.94 11.84
C ALA A 60 -10.99 12.80 10.64
N VAL A 61 -10.64 11.95 9.69
CA VAL A 61 -11.53 11.54 8.59
C VAL A 61 -12.64 10.68 9.15
N ASP A 62 -13.90 11.05 8.89
CA ASP A 62 -15.07 10.33 9.38
C ASP A 62 -15.93 9.82 8.23
N VAL A 63 -15.77 8.55 7.91
CA VAL A 63 -16.54 7.82 6.88
C VAL A 63 -17.65 6.95 7.49
N SER A 64 -18.01 7.16 8.75
CA SER A 64 -19.16 6.49 9.35
C SER A 64 -20.47 6.84 8.59
N PRO A 65 -21.54 6.09 8.74
CA PRO A 65 -22.80 6.32 7.98
C PRO A 65 -23.34 7.76 8.05
N THR A 66 -23.06 8.47 9.14
CA THR A 66 -23.44 9.89 9.37
C THR A 66 -22.24 10.83 9.31
N GLY A 67 -21.06 10.32 9.00
CA GLY A 67 -19.81 11.07 9.00
C GLY A 67 -19.71 12.08 7.86
N LEU A 68 -18.92 13.14 8.10
CA LEU A 68 -18.73 14.23 7.15
C LEU A 68 -18.05 13.79 5.84
N ASP A 69 -17.27 12.71 5.88
CA ASP A 69 -16.50 12.21 4.73
C ASP A 69 -17.17 10.98 4.11
N ASN A 70 -18.37 10.64 4.53
CA ASN A 70 -19.13 9.54 3.93
C ASN A 70 -19.67 9.96 2.56
N ILE A 71 -19.06 9.45 1.50
CA ILE A 71 -19.55 9.67 0.14
C ILE A 71 -20.63 8.63 -0.15
N ASN A 72 -21.88 9.00 0.14
CA ASN A 72 -23.05 8.22 -0.20
C ASN A 72 -23.72 8.83 -1.44
N ILE A 73 -23.61 8.19 -2.59
CA ILE A 73 -24.27 8.66 -3.82
C ILE A 73 -25.42 7.72 -4.14
N GLY A 74 -26.65 8.25 -4.02
CA GLY A 74 -27.86 7.51 -4.34
C GLY A 74 -28.17 6.33 -3.42
N GLY A 75 -27.79 6.44 -2.12
CA GLY A 75 -28.04 5.40 -1.12
C GLY A 75 -27.08 4.21 -1.18
N VAL A 76 -26.10 4.22 -2.08
CA VAL A 76 -25.07 3.16 -2.18
C VAL A 76 -23.79 3.64 -1.48
N PRO A 77 -23.34 2.95 -0.41
CA PRO A 77 -22.05 3.24 0.21
C PRO A 77 -20.94 3.04 -0.82
N ARG A 78 -20.16 4.05 -1.09
CA ARG A 78 -18.95 3.92 -1.91
C ARG A 78 -17.75 3.63 -1.02
N VAL A 79 -16.67 3.15 -1.63
CA VAL A 79 -15.43 2.80 -0.92
C VAL A 79 -14.95 4.03 -0.14
N ASN A 80 -14.90 3.91 1.17
CA ASN A 80 -14.60 5.00 2.11
C ASN A 80 -13.09 5.16 2.33
N TYR A 81 -12.31 5.15 1.23
CA TYR A 81 -10.89 5.42 1.23
C TYR A 81 -10.58 6.54 0.25
N PHE A 82 -9.69 7.44 0.64
CA PHE A 82 -9.30 8.54 -0.22
C PHE A 82 -7.80 8.51 -0.46
N THR A 83 -7.39 9.03 -1.62
CA THR A 83 -5.98 9.20 -1.93
C THR A 83 -5.39 10.32 -1.07
N ARG A 84 -4.33 10.01 -0.30
CA ARG A 84 -3.48 10.99 0.36
C ARG A 84 -2.27 11.35 -0.52
N LYS A 85 -1.74 10.36 -1.21
CA LYS A 85 -0.60 10.51 -2.11
C LYS A 85 -0.90 11.58 -3.17
N TYR A 86 0.04 12.49 -3.41
CA TYR A 86 -0.09 13.66 -4.31
C TYR A 86 -1.02 14.78 -3.82
N LEU A 87 -1.62 14.67 -2.64
CA LEU A 87 -2.33 15.77 -2.01
C LEU A 87 -1.39 16.50 -1.04
N TRP A 88 -1.54 17.80 -0.97
CA TRP A 88 -0.82 18.62 0.00
C TRP A 88 -1.78 18.99 1.12
N GLU A 89 -1.48 18.56 2.34
CA GLU A 89 -2.36 18.72 3.51
C GLU A 89 -2.66 20.19 3.84
N GLN A 90 -1.72 21.10 3.54
CA GLN A 90 -1.87 22.53 3.75
C GLN A 90 -2.72 23.25 2.68
N HIS A 91 -3.12 22.53 1.63
CA HIS A 91 -3.87 23.12 0.52
C HIS A 91 -5.38 23.10 0.82
N ASN A 92 -5.96 24.28 1.01
CA ASN A 92 -7.40 24.41 1.19
C ASN A 92 -8.09 24.55 -0.18
N LEU A 93 -8.79 23.50 -0.59
CA LEU A 93 -9.50 23.45 -1.87
C LEU A 93 -10.72 24.40 -1.92
N THR A 94 -11.27 24.77 -0.76
CA THR A 94 -12.46 25.65 -0.68
C THR A 94 -12.13 27.11 -0.92
N THR A 95 -10.92 27.55 -0.62
CA THR A 95 -10.54 28.96 -0.79
C THR A 95 -9.83 29.26 -2.12
N GLY A 96 -9.54 28.23 -2.93
CA GLY A 96 -8.84 28.41 -4.21
C GLY A 96 -7.43 29.01 -4.09
N SER A 97 -6.96 29.19 -2.88
CA SER A 97 -5.69 29.84 -2.57
C SER A 97 -4.58 28.78 -2.56
N GLY A 98 -3.80 28.77 -3.59
CA GLY A 98 -2.58 28.00 -3.65
C GLY A 98 -2.39 27.21 -4.95
N ASN A 99 -1.62 27.79 -5.87
CA ASN A 99 -1.06 27.07 -7.00
C ASN A 99 -0.02 26.07 -6.47
N SER A 100 -0.46 24.86 -6.08
CA SER A 100 0.48 23.81 -5.75
C SER A 100 0.93 23.13 -7.04
N TYR A 101 2.14 23.43 -7.47
CA TYR A 101 2.79 22.67 -8.54
C TYR A 101 2.97 21.23 -8.06
N ARG A 102 2.12 20.32 -8.52
CA ARG A 102 2.24 18.89 -8.25
C ARG A 102 3.26 18.33 -9.23
N ARG A 103 4.42 17.94 -8.71
CA ARG A 103 5.39 17.20 -9.51
C ARG A 103 4.97 15.75 -9.57
N PHE A 104 4.55 15.30 -10.73
CA PHE A 104 4.26 13.90 -10.98
C PHE A 104 5.54 13.21 -11.46
N ALA A 105 6.07 12.30 -10.67
CA ALA A 105 7.24 11.52 -11.07
C ALA A 105 6.81 10.44 -12.07
N ILE A 106 7.28 10.53 -13.30
CA ILE A 106 7.01 9.56 -14.37
C ILE A 106 7.81 8.27 -14.12
N ILE A 107 9.08 8.41 -13.75
CA ILE A 107 9.97 7.28 -13.42
C ILE A 107 10.65 7.58 -12.09
N ARG A 108 10.74 6.58 -11.22
CA ARG A 108 11.41 6.68 -9.92
C ARG A 108 12.54 5.65 -9.84
N LEU A 109 13.57 5.96 -9.06
CA LEU A 109 14.71 5.07 -8.86
C LEU A 109 14.30 3.68 -8.35
N ALA A 110 13.24 3.60 -7.54
CA ALA A 110 12.70 2.33 -7.08
C ALA A 110 12.27 1.41 -8.24
N GLU A 111 11.68 1.98 -9.30
CA GLU A 111 11.31 1.22 -10.48
C GLU A 111 12.54 0.63 -11.19
N LEU A 112 13.63 1.39 -11.29
CA LEU A 112 14.87 0.87 -11.89
C LEU A 112 15.45 -0.30 -11.09
N TYR A 113 15.41 -0.23 -9.74
CA TYR A 113 15.83 -1.34 -8.89
C TYR A 113 14.94 -2.56 -9.07
N LEU A 114 13.62 -2.39 -9.20
CA LEU A 114 12.69 -3.50 -9.41
C LEU A 114 12.85 -4.11 -10.81
N ASN A 115 13.04 -3.29 -11.84
CA ASN A 115 13.32 -3.77 -13.21
C ASN A 115 14.61 -4.59 -13.24
N TYR A 116 15.67 -4.08 -12.61
CA TYR A 116 16.94 -4.80 -12.49
C TYR A 116 16.77 -6.13 -11.74
N ALA A 117 16.11 -6.11 -10.58
CA ALA A 117 15.88 -7.30 -9.77
C ALA A 117 15.06 -8.35 -10.52
N GLU A 118 14.00 -7.92 -11.25
CA GLU A 118 13.17 -8.82 -12.04
C GLU A 118 13.96 -9.47 -13.18
N ALA A 119 14.67 -8.66 -13.97
CA ALA A 119 15.47 -9.17 -15.09
C ALA A 119 16.56 -10.16 -14.61
N LEU A 120 17.27 -9.82 -13.53
CA LEU A 120 18.32 -10.67 -13.00
C LEU A 120 17.76 -11.96 -12.39
N ASN A 121 16.64 -11.88 -11.67
CA ASN A 121 15.96 -13.07 -11.14
C ASN A 121 15.49 -14.01 -12.26
N GLU A 122 15.01 -13.45 -13.39
CA GLU A 122 14.61 -14.29 -14.53
C GLU A 122 15.80 -14.93 -15.24
N ALA A 123 16.95 -14.27 -15.28
CA ALA A 123 18.15 -14.79 -15.89
C ALA A 123 18.86 -15.84 -15.01
N GLU A 124 19.13 -15.50 -13.76
CA GLU A 124 20.06 -16.25 -12.89
C GLU A 124 19.40 -16.82 -11.62
N GLY A 125 18.15 -16.42 -11.32
CA GLY A 125 17.49 -16.75 -10.07
C GLY A 125 17.78 -15.72 -8.97
N PRO A 126 17.44 -16.04 -7.69
CA PRO A 126 17.49 -15.11 -6.57
C PRO A 126 18.92 -14.94 -6.02
N THR A 127 19.79 -14.29 -6.80
CA THR A 127 21.16 -13.96 -6.39
C THR A 127 21.20 -12.90 -5.29
N ALA A 128 22.38 -12.71 -4.67
CA ALA A 128 22.58 -11.68 -3.65
C ALA A 128 22.25 -10.28 -4.16
N GLU A 129 22.53 -10.00 -5.43
CA GLU A 129 22.23 -8.73 -6.10
C GLU A 129 20.72 -8.48 -6.20
N VAL A 130 19.92 -9.52 -6.50
CA VAL A 130 18.46 -9.45 -6.53
C VAL A 130 17.93 -9.08 -5.15
N TYR A 131 18.39 -9.78 -4.10
CA TYR A 131 18.04 -9.45 -2.71
C TYR A 131 18.40 -8.02 -2.35
N ASN A 132 19.62 -7.58 -2.70
CA ASN A 132 20.10 -6.24 -2.41
C ASN A 132 19.23 -5.16 -3.08
N ALA A 133 18.84 -5.36 -4.32
CA ALA A 133 18.01 -4.40 -5.07
C ALA A 133 16.62 -4.26 -4.43
N VAL A 134 15.96 -5.37 -4.11
CA VAL A 134 14.63 -5.36 -3.49
C VAL A 134 14.69 -4.83 -2.05
N ASN A 135 15.68 -5.26 -1.27
CA ASN A 135 15.82 -4.86 0.14
C ASN A 135 16.14 -3.38 0.31
N LYS A 136 16.80 -2.71 -0.66
CA LYS A 136 16.95 -1.24 -0.65
C LYS A 136 15.59 -0.53 -0.61
N ILE A 137 14.62 -1.01 -1.37
CA ILE A 137 13.28 -0.43 -1.40
C ILE A 137 12.56 -0.72 -0.09
N ARG A 138 12.62 -1.95 0.38
CA ARG A 138 11.98 -2.40 1.63
C ARG A 138 12.50 -1.64 2.84
N ARG A 139 13.83 -1.49 2.98
CA ARG A 139 14.46 -0.73 4.07
C ARG A 139 14.03 0.74 4.06
N ARG A 140 13.94 1.37 2.89
CA ARG A 140 13.41 2.73 2.76
C ARG A 140 11.97 2.83 3.29
N ALA A 141 11.16 1.81 3.07
CA ALA A 141 9.79 1.70 3.58
C ALA A 141 9.71 1.19 5.03
N GLN A 142 10.85 1.04 5.73
CA GLN A 142 10.96 0.52 7.09
C GLN A 142 10.43 -0.92 7.24
N LEU A 143 10.51 -1.70 6.18
CA LEU A 143 10.18 -3.12 6.16
C LEU A 143 11.41 -3.97 6.45
N LEU A 144 11.18 -5.17 6.96
CA LEU A 144 12.22 -6.18 7.08
C LEU A 144 12.72 -6.63 5.71
N ASP A 145 13.98 -7.05 5.65
CA ASP A 145 14.53 -7.69 4.45
C ASP A 145 13.74 -8.95 4.08
N LEU A 146 13.81 -9.33 2.83
CA LEU A 146 13.23 -10.59 2.37
C LEU A 146 13.89 -11.78 3.07
N PRO A 147 13.14 -12.86 3.37
CA PRO A 147 13.70 -14.09 3.92
C PRO A 147 14.71 -14.67 2.92
N ALA A 148 15.76 -15.32 3.45
CA ALA A 148 16.75 -15.99 2.66
C ALA A 148 16.20 -17.26 1.98
N ASN A 149 16.91 -17.77 0.98
CA ASN A 149 16.64 -19.04 0.29
C ASN A 149 15.29 -19.12 -0.42
N LEU A 150 14.78 -17.99 -0.94
CA LEU A 150 13.62 -17.99 -1.80
C LEU A 150 13.95 -18.73 -3.12
N THR A 151 13.00 -19.47 -3.64
CA THR A 151 13.05 -19.98 -5.00
C THR A 151 12.89 -18.84 -6.01
N LYS A 152 13.23 -19.09 -7.28
CA LYS A 152 13.05 -18.12 -8.37
C LYS A 152 11.61 -17.62 -8.47
N ASP A 153 10.63 -18.51 -8.32
CA ASP A 153 9.22 -18.18 -8.41
C ASP A 153 8.73 -17.39 -7.20
N GLU A 154 9.18 -17.74 -6.00
CA GLU A 154 8.87 -16.96 -4.79
C GLU A 154 9.48 -15.57 -4.87
N MET A 155 10.72 -15.42 -5.31
CA MET A 155 11.35 -14.12 -5.51
C MET A 155 10.61 -13.28 -6.55
N ARG A 156 10.22 -13.87 -7.69
CA ARG A 156 9.38 -13.21 -8.71
C ARG A 156 8.09 -12.65 -8.10
N ASN A 157 7.42 -13.45 -7.28
CA ASN A 157 6.20 -13.03 -6.61
C ASN A 157 6.46 -11.88 -5.63
N LYS A 158 7.56 -11.92 -4.87
CA LYS A 158 7.95 -10.83 -3.95
C LYS A 158 8.30 -9.55 -4.71
N ILE A 159 9.01 -9.62 -5.85
CA ILE A 159 9.32 -8.47 -6.70
C ILE A 159 8.02 -7.83 -7.24
N ARG A 160 7.13 -8.63 -7.80
CA ARG A 160 5.83 -8.15 -8.31
C ARG A 160 4.98 -7.52 -7.21
N GLN A 161 5.01 -8.10 -6.04
CA GLN A 161 4.35 -7.62 -4.86
C GLN A 161 4.90 -6.25 -4.43
N GLU A 162 6.23 -6.11 -4.35
CA GLU A 162 6.88 -4.85 -4.00
C GLU A 162 6.58 -3.75 -5.03
N ARG A 163 6.58 -4.09 -6.33
CA ARG A 163 6.21 -3.19 -7.42
C ARG A 163 4.77 -2.65 -7.29
N ARG A 164 3.85 -3.50 -6.86
CA ARG A 164 2.44 -3.12 -6.70
C ARG A 164 2.22 -2.09 -5.59
N VAL A 165 3.03 -2.16 -4.52
CA VAL A 165 2.88 -1.29 -3.35
C VAL A 165 3.68 0.00 -3.47
N GLU A 166 4.80 -0.02 -4.20
CA GLU A 166 5.68 1.12 -4.42
C GLU A 166 5.05 2.18 -5.32
#